data_17fd9aab69a2406251ba661669568dd1
#
_entry.id   17fd9aab69a2406251ba661669568dd1
#
_cell.length_a   1.000
_cell.length_b   1.000
_cell.length_c   1.000
_cell.angle_alpha   90.00
_cell.angle_beta   90.00
_cell.angle_gamma   90.00
#
_symmetry.space_group_name_H-M   'P 1'
#
loop_
_entity.id
_entity.type
_entity.pdbx_description
1 polymer ?
#
loop_
_entity_poly.entity_id
_entity_poly.type
_entity_poly.pdbx_seq_one_letter_code
_entity_poly.pdbx_strand_id
1 'polypeptide(L)'
;MHHFFVTPQQISGDKIRIEGGDVNHMKNVLRMKLHEKAEISDGESRTYLCEVEAYEEDVAVLHILEEMEADTEPASKLYLFQGLPKSDKMELIVQKAVELGVYQVIPVAMKRSVVRLDDKKAEKKVDRWNSIAESAAKQAGRSRIPEVTMPLSYKEALKMAEELDVTLLPYELAGGMKVTREVIRQIKSGQSVGIFIGPEGGFEPEEVDAAVSMGAKVITLGRRILRTETAGLATLAVLMFELEQ
;
A
#
# COMPACT_ATOMS: atom_id res chain seq x y z
N MET A 1 20.94 4.27 -2.80
CA MET A 1 21.07 5.15 -1.63
C MET A 1 20.20 4.59 -0.52
N HIS A 2 20.52 4.84 0.77
CA HIS A 2 19.67 4.36 1.85
C HIS A 2 18.51 5.33 2.03
N HIS A 3 17.30 4.79 2.34
CA HIS A 3 16.09 5.56 2.50
C HIS A 3 15.49 5.35 3.89
N PHE A 4 15.08 6.45 4.56
CA PHE A 4 14.47 6.44 5.88
C PHE A 4 13.24 7.33 5.91
N PHE A 5 12.36 7.07 6.88
CA PHE A 5 11.20 7.90 7.14
C PHE A 5 11.37 8.65 8.46
N VAL A 6 10.90 9.88 8.47
CA VAL A 6 10.79 10.72 9.66
C VAL A 6 9.40 11.35 9.73
N THR A 7 9.04 11.86 10.89
CA THR A 7 7.85 12.70 11.02
C THR A 7 8.22 14.16 10.76
N PRO A 8 7.28 15.03 10.32
CA PRO A 8 7.55 16.45 10.12
C PRO A 8 8.15 17.15 11.35
N GLN A 9 7.85 16.67 12.57
CA GLN A 9 8.39 17.22 13.83
C GLN A 9 9.89 16.96 14.02
N GLN A 10 10.44 15.99 13.32
CA GLN A 10 11.87 15.66 13.33
C GLN A 10 12.68 16.54 12.38
N ILE A 11 12.01 17.37 11.58
CA ILE A 11 12.62 18.30 10.62
C ILE A 11 12.64 19.71 11.23
N SER A 12 13.81 20.32 11.36
CA SER A 12 13.97 21.65 11.92
C SER A 12 15.03 22.44 11.15
N GLY A 13 14.57 23.44 10.37
CA GLY A 13 15.44 24.23 9.51
C GLY A 13 16.11 23.36 8.44
N ASP A 14 17.41 23.33 8.42
CA ASP A 14 18.25 22.52 7.51
C ASP A 14 18.69 21.16 8.09
N LYS A 15 18.08 20.75 9.23
CA LYS A 15 18.46 19.51 9.93
C LYS A 15 17.29 18.56 10.14
N ILE A 16 17.61 17.28 10.08
CA ILE A 16 16.71 16.18 10.41
C ILE A 16 17.30 15.37 11.55
N ARG A 17 16.48 15.06 12.56
CA ARG A 17 16.86 14.24 13.70
C ARG A 17 16.18 12.89 13.63
N ILE A 18 16.93 11.84 13.33
CA ILE A 18 16.43 10.45 13.32
C ILE A 18 16.67 9.86 14.71
N GLU A 19 15.64 9.21 15.25
CA GLU A 19 15.62 8.60 16.58
C GLU A 19 15.18 7.14 16.51
N GLY A 20 15.36 6.41 17.61
CA GLY A 20 14.86 5.04 17.75
C GLY A 20 15.62 4.00 16.93
N GLY A 21 14.88 3.03 16.37
CA GLY A 21 15.47 1.86 15.69
C GLY A 21 16.31 2.18 14.46
N ASP A 22 15.96 3.25 13.75
CA ASP A 22 16.66 3.66 12.54
C ASP A 22 18.07 4.18 12.82
N VAL A 23 18.34 4.77 14.00
CA VAL A 23 19.71 5.15 14.41
C VAL A 23 20.60 3.92 14.49
N ASN A 24 20.12 2.86 15.16
CA ASN A 24 20.86 1.59 15.24
C ASN A 24 21.05 0.97 13.85
N HIS A 25 20.04 1.04 13.00
CA HIS A 25 20.12 0.56 11.62
C HIS A 25 21.19 1.31 10.83
N MET A 26 21.20 2.65 10.87
CA MET A 26 22.20 3.48 10.21
C MET A 26 23.62 3.18 10.73
N LYS A 27 23.81 3.19 12.07
CA LYS A 27 25.12 3.14 12.70
C LYS A 27 25.74 1.74 12.69
N ASN A 28 24.94 0.70 12.99
CA ASN A 28 25.45 -0.64 13.26
C ASN A 28 25.18 -1.64 12.13
N VAL A 29 24.05 -1.53 11.43
CA VAL A 29 23.70 -2.43 10.33
C VAL A 29 24.28 -1.93 9.01
N LEU A 30 23.94 -0.71 8.61
CA LEU A 30 24.43 -0.10 7.38
C LEU A 30 25.84 0.48 7.51
N ARG A 31 26.27 0.79 8.76
CA ARG A 31 27.57 1.37 9.10
C ARG A 31 27.84 2.67 8.35
N MET A 32 26.82 3.50 8.23
CA MET A 32 26.90 4.80 7.55
C MET A 32 27.89 5.71 8.27
N LYS A 33 28.74 6.36 7.49
CA LYS A 33 29.78 7.27 7.98
C LYS A 33 29.27 8.72 7.96
N LEU A 34 29.99 9.61 8.64
CA LEU A 34 29.79 11.05 8.51
C LEU A 34 29.95 11.45 7.03
N HIS A 35 29.11 12.40 6.58
CA HIS A 35 29.00 12.87 5.20
C HIS A 35 28.51 11.85 4.19
N GLU A 36 28.09 10.65 4.63
CA GLU A 36 27.43 9.70 3.75
C GLU A 36 25.98 10.13 3.52
N LYS A 37 25.53 10.02 2.25
CA LYS A 37 24.22 10.52 1.83
C LYS A 37 23.11 9.50 2.05
N ALA A 38 21.95 10.00 2.42
CA ALA A 38 20.70 9.25 2.53
C ALA A 38 19.52 10.07 2.00
N GLU A 39 18.49 9.38 1.56
CA GLU A 39 17.19 9.96 1.25
C GLU A 39 16.29 9.86 2.47
N ILE A 40 15.66 10.96 2.84
CA ILE A 40 14.77 11.03 4.01
C ILE A 40 13.42 11.55 3.56
N SER A 41 12.37 10.75 3.75
CA SER A 41 10.99 11.17 3.47
C SER A 41 10.23 11.47 4.76
N ASP A 42 9.36 12.49 4.70
CA ASP A 42 8.51 12.87 5.85
C ASP A 42 7.26 11.96 6.00
N GLY A 43 7.14 10.95 5.13
CA GLY A 43 6.02 10.02 5.12
C GLY A 43 4.72 10.58 4.53
N GLU A 44 4.68 11.87 4.20
CA GLU A 44 3.51 12.55 3.64
C GLU A 44 3.69 12.89 2.16
N SER A 45 4.71 13.65 1.81
CA SER A 45 4.90 14.10 0.43
C SER A 45 6.29 14.65 0.09
N ARG A 46 7.17 14.83 1.08
CA ARG A 46 8.48 15.43 0.84
C ARG A 46 9.59 14.43 1.03
N THR A 47 10.57 14.53 0.17
CA THR A 47 11.81 13.74 0.25
C THR A 47 13.00 14.70 0.21
N TYR A 48 13.99 14.43 1.04
CA TYR A 48 15.19 15.25 1.18
C TYR A 48 16.42 14.39 0.91
N LEU A 49 17.33 14.93 0.11
CA LEU A 49 18.70 14.42 0.06
C LEU A 49 19.46 14.99 1.25
N CYS A 50 19.94 14.15 2.11
CA CYS A 50 20.65 14.53 3.33
C CYS A 50 22.03 13.89 3.41
N GLU A 51 22.92 14.45 4.24
CA GLU A 51 24.15 13.81 4.66
C GLU A 51 24.20 13.66 6.18
N VAL A 52 24.86 12.61 6.66
CA VAL A 52 25.07 12.38 8.10
C VAL A 52 26.03 13.43 8.64
N GLU A 53 25.56 14.33 9.52
CA GLU A 53 26.38 15.36 10.15
C GLU A 53 27.00 14.84 11.45
N ALA A 54 26.22 14.16 12.28
CA ALA A 54 26.67 13.65 13.58
C ALA A 54 25.87 12.44 14.04
N TYR A 55 26.48 11.63 14.89
CA TYR A 55 25.82 10.64 15.73
C TYR A 55 25.93 11.09 17.19
N GLU A 56 24.84 11.51 17.78
CA GLU A 56 24.68 11.67 19.23
C GLU A 56 24.34 10.31 19.86
N GLU A 57 24.12 10.23 21.18
CA GLU A 57 23.96 8.94 21.88
C GLU A 57 22.89 8.05 21.23
N ASP A 58 21.66 8.55 21.08
CA ASP A 58 20.52 7.83 20.49
C ASP A 58 19.88 8.57 19.32
N VAL A 59 20.60 9.51 18.70
CA VAL A 59 20.11 10.35 17.61
C VAL A 59 21.14 10.41 16.49
N ALA A 60 20.70 10.26 15.25
CA ALA A 60 21.46 10.64 14.08
C ALA A 60 20.98 12.01 13.59
N VAL A 61 21.91 12.96 13.49
CA VAL A 61 21.64 14.30 12.94
C VAL A 61 22.10 14.32 11.50
N LEU A 62 21.19 14.66 10.61
CA LEU A 62 21.45 14.80 9.19
C LEU A 62 21.26 16.27 8.77
N HIS A 63 22.12 16.74 7.87
CA HIS A 63 22.00 18.03 7.22
C HIS A 63 21.27 17.86 5.87
N ILE A 64 20.26 18.68 5.60
CA ILE A 64 19.52 18.69 4.34
C ILE A 64 20.38 19.37 3.28
N LEU A 65 20.70 18.65 2.22
CA LEU A 65 21.43 19.18 1.07
C LEU A 65 20.47 19.76 0.02
N GLU A 66 19.33 19.08 -0.17
CA GLU A 66 18.36 19.42 -1.20
C GLU A 66 16.98 18.83 -0.85
N GLU A 67 15.90 19.60 -1.11
CA GLU A 67 14.54 19.05 -1.14
C GLU A 67 14.29 18.49 -2.55
N MET A 68 13.96 17.19 -2.63
CA MET A 68 13.75 16.50 -3.88
C MET A 68 12.27 16.53 -4.25
N GLU A 69 11.97 16.58 -5.54
CA GLU A 69 10.60 16.30 -5.99
C GLU A 69 10.28 14.83 -5.72
N ALA A 70 9.18 14.56 -5.02
CA ALA A 70 8.72 13.20 -4.76
C ALA A 70 8.04 12.65 -6.02
N ASP A 71 8.81 11.96 -6.87
CA ASP A 71 8.35 11.41 -8.16
C ASP A 71 8.04 9.89 -8.06
N THR A 72 7.98 9.33 -6.86
CA THR A 72 7.79 7.87 -6.69
C THR A 72 6.35 7.47 -6.39
N GLU A 73 5.47 8.44 -6.15
CA GLU A 73 4.08 8.16 -5.83
C GLU A 73 3.19 8.23 -7.08
N PRO A 74 2.36 7.19 -7.33
CA PRO A 74 1.37 7.25 -8.40
C PRO A 74 0.44 8.46 -8.23
N ALA A 75 0.11 9.15 -9.33
CA ALA A 75 -0.87 10.22 -9.31
C ALA A 75 -2.26 9.73 -8.88
N SER A 76 -2.58 8.48 -9.17
CA SER A 76 -3.83 7.80 -8.81
C SER A 76 -3.73 7.13 -7.44
N LYS A 77 -4.81 7.21 -6.65
CA LYS A 77 -4.88 6.55 -5.34
C LYS A 77 -5.51 5.17 -5.47
N LEU A 78 -4.70 4.12 -5.35
CA LEU A 78 -5.13 2.72 -5.46
C LEU A 78 -5.44 2.14 -4.07
N TYR A 79 -6.70 1.76 -3.82
CA TYR A 79 -7.17 1.17 -2.57
C TYR A 79 -7.40 -0.33 -2.77
N LEU A 80 -6.69 -1.16 -2.01
CA LEU A 80 -6.84 -2.62 -2.06
C LEU A 80 -7.74 -3.11 -0.93
N PHE A 81 -8.99 -3.43 -1.23
CA PHE A 81 -9.94 -4.12 -0.34
C PHE A 81 -9.70 -5.62 -0.43
N GLN A 82 -8.89 -6.14 0.49
CA GLN A 82 -8.42 -7.51 0.47
C GLN A 82 -9.21 -8.38 1.44
N GLY A 83 -9.97 -9.35 0.92
CA GLY A 83 -10.59 -10.39 1.75
C GLY A 83 -9.54 -11.11 2.58
N LEU A 84 -9.78 -11.22 3.92
CA LEU A 84 -8.82 -11.81 4.85
C LEU A 84 -8.41 -13.22 4.41
N PRO A 85 -7.15 -13.43 3.98
CA PRO A 85 -6.67 -14.72 3.52
C PRO A 85 -6.21 -15.58 4.70
N LYS A 86 -6.00 -16.87 4.44
CA LYS A 86 -5.41 -17.80 5.41
C LYS A 86 -3.92 -17.57 5.58
N SER A 87 -3.41 -17.99 6.74
CA SER A 87 -1.98 -17.99 7.06
C SER A 87 -1.34 -16.59 6.92
N ASP A 88 -0.10 -16.52 6.49
CA ASP A 88 0.69 -15.29 6.40
C ASP A 88 0.64 -14.63 5.01
N LYS A 89 -0.31 -15.04 4.16
CA LYS A 89 -0.47 -14.48 2.81
C LYS A 89 -0.69 -12.97 2.80
N MET A 90 -1.35 -12.44 3.85
CA MET A 90 -1.56 -11.00 3.98
C MET A 90 -0.23 -10.24 4.07
N GLU A 91 0.80 -10.81 4.67
CA GLU A 91 2.14 -10.20 4.74
C GLU A 91 2.74 -10.04 3.34
N LEU A 92 2.66 -11.09 2.51
CA LEU A 92 3.09 -11.02 1.11
C LEU A 92 2.26 -10.02 0.28
N ILE A 93 0.93 -10.02 0.48
CA ILE A 93 0.04 -9.10 -0.23
C ILE A 93 0.40 -7.66 0.11
N VAL A 94 0.55 -7.32 1.39
CA VAL A 94 0.92 -5.97 1.82
C VAL A 94 2.28 -5.56 1.24
N GLN A 95 3.30 -6.41 1.41
CA GLN A 95 4.63 -6.12 0.88
C GLN A 95 4.58 -5.78 -0.62
N LYS A 96 3.98 -6.67 -1.43
CA LYS A 96 3.96 -6.50 -2.88
C LYS A 96 2.98 -5.42 -3.36
N ALA A 97 1.89 -5.20 -2.64
CA ALA A 97 0.99 -4.09 -2.94
C ALA A 97 1.68 -2.72 -2.73
N VAL A 98 2.50 -2.59 -1.69
CA VAL A 98 3.31 -1.39 -1.46
C VAL A 98 4.31 -1.17 -2.59
N GLU A 99 5.04 -2.20 -3.01
CA GLU A 99 5.96 -2.13 -4.15
C GLU A 99 5.26 -1.72 -5.45
N LEU A 100 3.97 -2.07 -5.61
CA LEU A 100 3.13 -1.77 -6.77
C LEU A 100 2.32 -0.46 -6.63
N GLY A 101 2.70 0.43 -5.72
CA GLY A 101 2.11 1.76 -5.64
C GLY A 101 0.75 1.84 -4.95
N VAL A 102 0.32 0.83 -4.16
CA VAL A 102 -0.93 0.92 -3.40
C VAL A 102 -0.93 2.15 -2.49
N TYR A 103 -2.07 2.86 -2.43
CA TYR A 103 -2.25 3.98 -1.53
C TYR A 103 -2.64 3.53 -0.12
N GLN A 104 -3.53 2.53 -0.01
CA GLN A 104 -3.99 1.97 1.25
C GLN A 104 -4.45 0.53 1.06
N VAL A 105 -4.20 -0.33 2.06
CA VAL A 105 -4.70 -1.70 2.11
C VAL A 105 -5.76 -1.82 3.18
N ILE A 106 -6.93 -2.28 2.80
CA ILE A 106 -8.10 -2.45 3.66
C ILE A 106 -8.41 -3.94 3.78
N PRO A 107 -8.06 -4.61 4.89
CA PRO A 107 -8.47 -5.98 5.15
C PRO A 107 -9.99 -6.05 5.30
N VAL A 108 -10.64 -7.03 4.65
CA VAL A 108 -12.11 -7.15 4.67
C VAL A 108 -12.53 -8.51 5.19
N ALA A 109 -13.40 -8.53 6.20
CA ALA A 109 -14.05 -9.73 6.71
C ALA A 109 -15.22 -10.10 5.79
N MET A 110 -15.01 -11.07 4.90
CA MET A 110 -16.02 -11.56 3.94
C MET A 110 -16.66 -12.85 4.43
N LYS A 111 -17.79 -13.24 3.83
CA LYS A 111 -18.54 -14.46 4.22
C LYS A 111 -17.68 -15.72 4.12
N ARG A 112 -16.90 -15.85 3.02
CA ARG A 112 -16.02 -17.01 2.77
C ARG A 112 -14.62 -16.88 3.36
N SER A 113 -14.33 -15.81 4.12
CA SER A 113 -13.10 -15.72 4.91
C SER A 113 -13.12 -16.74 6.04
N VAL A 114 -12.13 -17.63 6.06
CA VAL A 114 -11.96 -18.61 7.15
C VAL A 114 -11.39 -17.93 8.40
N VAL A 115 -10.56 -16.91 8.20
CA VAL A 115 -9.95 -16.16 9.30
C VAL A 115 -10.98 -15.24 9.93
N ARG A 116 -11.10 -15.35 11.25
CA ARG A 116 -11.91 -14.45 12.10
C ARG A 116 -10.98 -13.83 13.13
N LEU A 117 -10.92 -12.52 13.13
CA LEU A 117 -10.10 -11.77 14.07
C LEU A 117 -11.03 -11.08 15.08
N ASP A 118 -10.76 -11.29 16.36
CA ASP A 118 -11.25 -10.40 17.41
C ASP A 118 -10.39 -9.13 17.43
N ASP A 119 -10.86 -8.06 18.06
CA ASP A 119 -10.22 -6.74 18.06
C ASP A 119 -8.75 -6.81 18.47
N LYS A 120 -8.43 -7.54 19.54
CA LYS A 120 -7.06 -7.67 20.05
C LYS A 120 -6.11 -8.40 19.10
N LYS A 121 -6.63 -9.40 18.35
CA LYS A 121 -5.85 -10.09 17.34
C LYS A 121 -5.71 -9.24 16.07
N ALA A 122 -6.77 -8.48 15.75
CA ALA A 122 -6.75 -7.56 14.62
C ALA A 122 -5.68 -6.48 14.82
N GLU A 123 -5.66 -5.81 15.98
CA GLU A 123 -4.63 -4.81 16.32
C GLU A 123 -3.22 -5.36 16.12
N LYS A 124 -2.89 -6.52 16.72
CA LYS A 124 -1.55 -7.14 16.58
C LYS A 124 -1.19 -7.49 15.12
N LYS A 125 -2.17 -7.92 14.33
CA LYS A 125 -1.95 -8.22 12.91
C LYS A 125 -1.74 -6.93 12.11
N VAL A 126 -2.52 -5.91 12.38
CA VAL A 126 -2.41 -4.59 11.72
C VAL A 126 -1.07 -3.93 12.05
N ASP A 127 -0.62 -3.95 13.29
CA ASP A 127 0.72 -3.47 13.68
C ASP A 127 1.81 -4.19 12.87
N ARG A 128 1.71 -5.51 12.75
CA ARG A 128 2.64 -6.32 11.96
C ARG A 128 2.61 -5.96 10.49
N TRP A 129 1.41 -5.79 9.91
CA TRP A 129 1.24 -5.43 8.50
C TRP A 129 1.75 -4.02 8.20
N ASN A 130 1.53 -3.06 9.10
CA ASN A 130 2.09 -1.70 8.95
C ASN A 130 3.62 -1.69 9.04
N SER A 131 4.24 -2.50 9.89
CA SER A 131 5.71 -2.68 9.90
C SER A 131 6.24 -3.24 8.59
N ILE A 132 5.49 -4.15 7.95
CA ILE A 132 5.84 -4.70 6.62
C ILE A 132 5.67 -3.63 5.54
N ALA A 133 4.59 -2.84 5.60
CA ALA A 133 4.34 -1.74 4.67
C ALA A 133 5.47 -0.70 4.73
N GLU A 134 5.90 -0.31 5.94
CA GLU A 134 7.02 0.60 6.15
C GLU A 134 8.33 0.04 5.55
N SER A 135 8.65 -1.22 5.85
CA SER A 135 9.86 -1.87 5.32
C SER A 135 9.84 -1.96 3.78
N ALA A 136 8.68 -2.26 3.20
CA ALA A 136 8.50 -2.33 1.75
C ALA A 136 8.58 -0.93 1.11
N ALA A 137 8.02 0.10 1.74
CA ALA A 137 8.10 1.49 1.28
C ALA A 137 9.55 1.99 1.27
N LYS A 138 10.32 1.73 2.34
CA LYS A 138 11.76 2.04 2.40
C LYS A 138 12.52 1.36 1.26
N GLN A 139 12.28 0.08 1.02
CA GLN A 139 12.96 -0.69 -0.02
C GLN A 139 12.57 -0.24 -1.44
N ALA A 140 11.30 0.10 -1.66
CA ALA A 140 10.79 0.55 -2.95
C ALA A 140 11.09 2.04 -3.24
N GLY A 141 11.71 2.78 -2.31
CA GLY A 141 12.02 4.20 -2.46
C GLY A 141 10.77 5.09 -2.49
N ARG A 142 9.68 4.67 -1.86
CA ARG A 142 8.45 5.46 -1.81
C ARG A 142 8.58 6.64 -0.87
N SER A 143 7.98 7.78 -1.21
CA SER A 143 7.93 8.96 -0.35
C SER A 143 6.86 8.86 0.74
N ARG A 144 5.95 7.89 0.63
CA ARG A 144 4.84 7.63 1.55
C ARG A 144 4.84 6.19 2.05
N ILE A 145 4.42 6.00 3.31
CA ILE A 145 4.12 4.68 3.87
C ILE A 145 2.61 4.42 3.70
N PRO A 146 2.20 3.45 2.85
CA PRO A 146 0.80 3.05 2.76
C PRO A 146 0.30 2.45 4.06
N GLU A 147 -0.85 2.92 4.52
CA GLU A 147 -1.49 2.40 5.72
C GLU A 147 -2.19 1.07 5.45
N VAL A 148 -2.10 0.13 6.40
CA VAL A 148 -2.98 -1.02 6.50
C VAL A 148 -3.98 -0.76 7.62
N THR A 149 -5.26 -0.64 7.28
CA THR A 149 -6.31 -0.27 8.23
C THR A 149 -6.73 -1.43 9.14
N MET A 150 -7.51 -1.14 10.17
CA MET A 150 -8.26 -2.19 10.86
C MET A 150 -9.21 -2.91 9.89
N PRO A 151 -9.43 -4.23 10.09
CA PRO A 151 -10.34 -4.97 9.24
C PRO A 151 -11.76 -4.41 9.26
N LEU A 152 -12.35 -4.20 8.09
CA LEU A 152 -13.74 -3.79 7.93
C LEU A 152 -14.64 -4.99 7.64
N SER A 153 -15.93 -4.89 7.99
CA SER A 153 -16.94 -5.75 7.40
C SER A 153 -17.09 -5.45 5.90
N TYR A 154 -17.62 -6.40 5.13
CA TYR A 154 -17.86 -6.18 3.69
C TYR A 154 -18.77 -4.97 3.42
N LYS A 155 -19.80 -4.77 4.26
CA LYS A 155 -20.71 -3.62 4.17
C LYS A 155 -20.00 -2.29 4.40
N GLU A 156 -19.13 -2.20 5.40
CA GLU A 156 -18.34 -0.99 5.67
C GLU A 156 -17.34 -0.72 4.54
N ALA A 157 -16.71 -1.77 4.01
CA ALA A 157 -15.80 -1.66 2.88
C ALA A 157 -16.52 -1.12 1.62
N LEU A 158 -17.73 -1.62 1.32
CA LEU A 158 -18.55 -1.08 0.23
C LEU A 158 -18.88 0.40 0.44
N LYS A 159 -19.30 0.77 1.66
CA LYS A 159 -19.59 2.17 1.98
C LYS A 159 -18.38 3.09 1.81
N MET A 160 -17.19 2.63 2.20
CA MET A 160 -15.95 3.37 1.96
C MET A 160 -15.66 3.51 0.46
N ALA A 161 -15.93 2.46 -0.32
CA ALA A 161 -15.68 2.46 -1.76
C ALA A 161 -16.68 3.33 -2.56
N GLU A 162 -17.84 3.69 -2.01
CA GLU A 162 -18.78 4.66 -2.62
C GLU A 162 -18.17 6.06 -2.79
N GLU A 163 -17.16 6.41 -1.97
CA GLU A 163 -16.46 7.69 -2.04
C GLU A 163 -15.34 7.71 -3.11
N LEU A 164 -15.06 6.58 -3.75
CA LEU A 164 -14.00 6.44 -4.75
C LEU A 164 -14.57 6.66 -6.17
N ASP A 165 -13.72 7.18 -7.07
CA ASP A 165 -14.13 7.45 -8.46
C ASP A 165 -14.49 6.19 -9.23
N VAL A 166 -13.75 5.10 -9.00
CA VAL A 166 -13.94 3.81 -9.67
C VAL A 166 -13.74 2.67 -8.69
N THR A 167 -14.61 1.67 -8.75
CA THR A 167 -14.45 0.42 -8.01
C THR A 167 -14.41 -0.76 -8.96
N LEU A 168 -13.36 -1.58 -8.85
CA LEU A 168 -13.12 -2.78 -9.63
C LEU A 168 -13.35 -4.03 -8.78
N LEU A 169 -14.04 -5.01 -9.36
CA LEU A 169 -14.25 -6.32 -8.75
C LEU A 169 -13.81 -7.41 -9.72
N PRO A 170 -12.55 -7.89 -9.62
CA PRO A 170 -12.09 -9.07 -10.33
C PRO A 170 -12.93 -10.31 -9.95
N TYR A 171 -13.64 -10.86 -10.95
CA TYR A 171 -14.51 -11.99 -10.74
C TYR A 171 -14.45 -12.95 -11.93
N GLU A 172 -14.47 -14.25 -11.68
CA GLU A 172 -14.25 -15.29 -12.70
C GLU A 172 -15.37 -15.36 -13.76
N LEU A 173 -16.59 -14.96 -13.41
CA LEU A 173 -17.76 -14.96 -14.30
C LEU A 173 -17.94 -13.63 -15.07
N ALA A 174 -16.94 -12.75 -15.10
CA ALA A 174 -17.01 -11.48 -15.81
C ALA A 174 -17.02 -11.63 -17.34
N GLY A 175 -17.50 -10.60 -18.03
CA GLY A 175 -17.78 -10.56 -19.47
C GLY A 175 -16.60 -10.65 -20.46
N GLY A 176 -15.41 -11.12 -20.01
CA GLY A 176 -14.24 -11.36 -20.84
C GLY A 176 -13.25 -10.19 -20.93
N MET A 177 -12.03 -10.48 -21.43
CA MET A 177 -10.89 -9.55 -21.44
C MET A 177 -11.13 -8.26 -22.24
N LYS A 178 -12.02 -8.26 -23.23
CA LYS A 178 -12.32 -7.04 -23.98
C LYS A 178 -12.99 -5.99 -23.09
N VAL A 179 -13.99 -6.41 -22.32
CA VAL A 179 -14.68 -5.54 -21.35
C VAL A 179 -13.71 -5.03 -20.29
N THR A 180 -12.86 -5.89 -19.75
CA THR A 180 -11.84 -5.48 -18.79
C THR A 180 -10.93 -4.38 -19.33
N ARG A 181 -10.43 -4.53 -20.56
CA ARG A 181 -9.58 -3.51 -21.20
C ARG A 181 -10.31 -2.19 -21.41
N GLU A 182 -11.58 -2.24 -21.80
CA GLU A 182 -12.40 -1.03 -21.96
C GLU A 182 -12.60 -0.31 -20.63
N VAL A 183 -12.87 -1.06 -19.54
CA VAL A 183 -13.02 -0.50 -18.19
C VAL A 183 -11.71 0.15 -17.71
N ILE A 184 -10.59 -0.56 -17.83
CA ILE A 184 -9.29 -0.04 -17.39
C ILE A 184 -8.90 1.24 -18.14
N ARG A 185 -9.06 1.28 -19.48
CA ARG A 185 -8.75 2.46 -20.30
C ARG A 185 -9.62 3.69 -20.04
N GLN A 186 -10.77 3.52 -19.38
CA GLN A 186 -11.62 4.63 -18.99
C GLN A 186 -11.17 5.30 -17.69
N ILE A 187 -10.31 4.63 -16.91
CA ILE A 187 -9.76 5.19 -15.67
C ILE A 187 -8.72 6.24 -16.06
N LYS A 188 -8.83 7.42 -15.47
CA LYS A 188 -7.92 8.54 -15.74
C LYS A 188 -6.88 8.65 -14.62
N SER A 189 -5.69 9.09 -14.98
CA SER A 189 -4.66 9.46 -14.01
C SER A 189 -5.22 10.50 -13.02
N GLY A 190 -4.88 10.34 -11.74
CA GLY A 190 -5.38 11.16 -10.64
C GLY A 190 -6.67 10.67 -9.99
N GLN A 191 -7.38 9.71 -10.58
CA GLN A 191 -8.58 9.13 -9.96
C GLN A 191 -8.24 8.17 -8.81
N SER A 192 -9.18 8.06 -7.87
CA SER A 192 -9.17 7.06 -6.80
C SER A 192 -9.81 5.75 -7.28
N VAL A 193 -9.11 4.63 -7.10
CA VAL A 193 -9.57 3.32 -7.59
C VAL A 193 -9.60 2.30 -6.46
N GLY A 194 -10.78 1.76 -6.16
CA GLY A 194 -10.97 0.63 -5.24
C GLY A 194 -10.87 -0.71 -5.97
N ILE A 195 -10.17 -1.66 -5.40
CA ILE A 195 -9.97 -3.00 -5.95
C ILE A 195 -10.43 -4.01 -4.90
N PHE A 196 -11.52 -4.73 -5.13
CA PHE A 196 -12.02 -5.76 -4.24
C PHE A 196 -11.50 -7.14 -4.64
N ILE A 197 -10.79 -7.79 -3.71
CA ILE A 197 -10.28 -9.15 -3.91
C ILE A 197 -10.88 -10.08 -2.86
N GLY A 198 -11.52 -11.16 -3.30
CA GLY A 198 -12.07 -12.17 -2.42
C GLY A 198 -10.99 -12.99 -1.69
N PRO A 199 -11.33 -13.63 -0.55
CA PRO A 199 -10.45 -14.63 0.07
C PRO A 199 -10.31 -15.87 -0.82
N GLU A 200 -9.65 -16.92 -0.36
CA GLU A 200 -9.48 -18.17 -1.14
C GLU A 200 -10.80 -18.82 -1.59
N GLY A 201 -11.88 -18.61 -0.84
CA GLY A 201 -13.22 -19.08 -1.20
C GLY A 201 -13.94 -18.21 -2.22
N GLY A 202 -13.34 -17.08 -2.64
CA GLY A 202 -13.98 -16.10 -3.51
C GLY A 202 -15.10 -15.31 -2.84
N PHE A 203 -15.93 -14.66 -3.64
CA PHE A 203 -17.11 -13.92 -3.18
C PHE A 203 -18.34 -14.82 -3.10
N GLU A 204 -19.26 -14.51 -2.19
CA GLU A 204 -20.62 -14.99 -2.29
C GLU A 204 -21.39 -14.23 -3.39
N PRO A 205 -22.38 -14.83 -4.06
CA PRO A 205 -23.16 -14.15 -5.07
C PRO A 205 -23.77 -12.83 -4.57
N GLU A 206 -24.29 -12.81 -3.34
CA GLU A 206 -24.88 -11.61 -2.72
C GLU A 206 -23.85 -10.51 -2.47
N GLU A 207 -22.58 -10.87 -2.23
CA GLU A 207 -21.48 -9.90 -2.11
C GLU A 207 -21.18 -9.24 -3.47
N VAL A 208 -21.20 -10.03 -4.55
CA VAL A 208 -21.04 -9.50 -5.92
C VAL A 208 -22.21 -8.60 -6.30
N ASP A 209 -23.45 -9.03 -6.04
CA ASP A 209 -24.65 -8.25 -6.35
C ASP A 209 -24.67 -6.92 -5.59
N ALA A 210 -24.26 -6.92 -4.32
CA ALA A 210 -24.14 -5.70 -3.52
C ALA A 210 -23.10 -4.73 -4.12
N ALA A 211 -21.90 -5.24 -4.50
CA ALA A 211 -20.88 -4.42 -5.13
C ALA A 211 -21.34 -3.85 -6.49
N VAL A 212 -21.98 -4.66 -7.32
CA VAL A 212 -22.53 -4.21 -8.60
C VAL A 212 -23.60 -3.13 -8.41
N SER A 213 -24.47 -3.30 -7.41
CA SER A 213 -25.54 -2.34 -7.11
C SER A 213 -25.00 -0.97 -6.68
N MET A 214 -23.81 -0.91 -6.05
CA MET A 214 -23.13 0.35 -5.74
C MET A 214 -22.33 0.93 -6.93
N GLY A 215 -22.28 0.24 -8.06
CA GLY A 215 -21.60 0.71 -9.27
C GLY A 215 -20.23 0.10 -9.55
N ALA A 216 -19.81 -0.92 -8.78
CA ALA A 216 -18.55 -1.61 -9.04
C ALA A 216 -18.53 -2.24 -10.45
N LYS A 217 -17.38 -2.12 -11.10
CA LYS A 217 -17.15 -2.70 -12.43
C LYS A 217 -16.58 -4.10 -12.27
N VAL A 218 -17.35 -5.10 -12.67
CA VAL A 218 -16.89 -6.50 -12.68
C VAL A 218 -15.92 -6.69 -13.85
N ILE A 219 -14.71 -7.14 -13.54
CA ILE A 219 -13.64 -7.38 -14.52
C ILE A 219 -13.11 -8.82 -14.42
N THR A 220 -12.46 -9.30 -15.47
CA THR A 220 -11.76 -10.59 -15.45
C THR A 220 -10.25 -10.39 -15.61
N LEU A 221 -9.47 -11.21 -14.92
CA LEU A 221 -8.01 -11.25 -15.04
C LEU A 221 -7.53 -12.35 -16.01
N GLY A 222 -8.43 -12.86 -16.86
CA GLY A 222 -8.14 -13.88 -17.85
C GLY A 222 -8.83 -15.21 -17.58
N ARG A 223 -8.43 -16.24 -18.33
CA ARG A 223 -9.08 -17.55 -18.30
C ARG A 223 -8.65 -18.46 -17.14
N ARG A 224 -7.61 -18.09 -16.43
CA ARG A 224 -7.08 -18.86 -15.29
C ARG A 224 -7.62 -18.31 -14.00
N ILE A 225 -7.95 -19.19 -13.07
CA ILE A 225 -8.26 -18.79 -11.69
C ILE A 225 -6.96 -18.39 -11.01
N LEU A 226 -6.88 -17.16 -10.56
CA LEU A 226 -5.75 -16.65 -9.79
C LEU A 226 -6.00 -16.87 -8.29
N ARG A 227 -4.93 -17.13 -7.56
CA ARG A 227 -4.98 -17.12 -6.10
C ARG A 227 -5.25 -15.71 -5.60
N THR A 228 -5.81 -15.58 -4.39
CA THR A 228 -6.18 -14.30 -3.80
C THR A 228 -4.99 -13.32 -3.75
N GLU A 229 -3.81 -13.80 -3.36
CA GLU A 229 -2.58 -13.03 -3.38
C GLU A 229 -2.16 -12.58 -4.80
N THR A 230 -2.38 -13.41 -5.80
CA THR A 230 -2.01 -13.10 -7.19
C THR A 230 -3.00 -12.13 -7.85
N ALA A 231 -4.29 -12.26 -7.57
CA ALA A 231 -5.33 -11.45 -8.20
C ALA A 231 -5.17 -9.96 -7.86
N GLY A 232 -4.95 -9.63 -6.59
CA GLY A 232 -4.71 -8.24 -6.15
C GLY A 232 -3.48 -7.63 -6.80
N LEU A 233 -2.35 -8.36 -6.76
CA LEU A 233 -1.09 -7.89 -7.33
C LEU A 233 -1.16 -7.73 -8.85
N ALA A 234 -1.81 -8.66 -9.56
CA ALA A 234 -2.01 -8.55 -11.00
C ALA A 234 -2.87 -7.32 -11.38
N THR A 235 -3.90 -7.02 -10.58
CA THR A 235 -4.74 -5.84 -10.82
C THR A 235 -3.96 -4.56 -10.56
N LEU A 236 -3.22 -4.48 -9.45
CA LEU A 236 -2.35 -3.34 -9.15
C LEU A 236 -1.31 -3.11 -10.23
N ALA A 237 -0.62 -4.17 -10.69
CA ALA A 237 0.40 -4.06 -11.75
C ALA A 237 -0.18 -3.54 -13.08
N VAL A 238 -1.40 -3.97 -13.45
CA VAL A 238 -2.07 -3.46 -14.65
C VAL A 238 -2.43 -1.99 -14.51
N LEU A 239 -2.94 -1.58 -13.34
CA LEU A 239 -3.30 -0.18 -13.07
C LEU A 239 -2.05 0.71 -13.00
N MET A 240 -0.99 0.27 -12.33
CA MET A 240 0.30 0.96 -12.33
C MET A 240 0.79 1.21 -13.75
N PHE A 241 0.86 0.17 -14.58
CA PHE A 241 1.33 0.29 -15.97
C PHE A 241 0.46 1.23 -16.83
N GLU A 242 -0.86 1.28 -16.60
CA GLU A 242 -1.80 2.08 -17.40
C GLU A 242 -1.90 3.54 -16.90
N LEU A 243 -1.65 3.80 -15.61
CA LEU A 243 -1.90 5.10 -14.97
C LEU A 243 -0.63 5.90 -14.64
N GLU A 244 0.51 5.26 -14.54
CA GLU A 244 1.82 5.91 -14.42
C GLU A 244 2.31 6.32 -15.83
N GLN A 245 2.33 7.63 -16.07
CA GLN A 245 2.82 8.23 -17.33
C GLN A 245 3.98 9.16 -17.05
#